data_279a904d0d890533069370ffc2fd93f0
#
_entry.id   279a904d0d890533069370ffc2fd93f0
#
_cell.length_a   1.000
_cell.length_b   1.000
_cell.length_c   1.000
_cell.angle_alpha   90.00
_cell.angle_beta   90.00
_cell.angle_gamma   90.00
#
_symmetry.space_group_name_H-M   'P 1'
#
loop_
_entity.id
_entity.type
_entity.pdbx_description
1 polymer ?
#
loop_
_entity_poly.entity_id
_entity_poly.type
_entity_poly.pdbx_seq_one_letter_code
_entity_poly.pdbx_strand_id
1 'polypeptide(L)'
;MLNENENNVFSCISKITRERRAVALGQRGAYRESTVWLTGLSGAGKSTIAFALEEYIVSKGLPAYCLDGDNIRCGLNKNLGFSDADRVENIRRIAEVAKLFADAGLMYIVAFISPFEEDRECARRLHENSQIPFIEVFVSTPLSVCEARDVKGLYKKARTGLIEGFTGIGAPYESPSNPDLIIDTSVMPVDRSVETIIGKLAELNILSSTLILPVHELFITEQMREKALQEFPNLNKLKITELDVQWIQVLSEGWATPLGGFMRETEYLQCLHFGCLMKGHIENQTIPIILPCATEHKERLKTSSTIALCYNEKLVALLKKTRIL
;
A
#
# COMPACT_ATOMS: atom_id res chain seq x y z
N MET A 1 9.32 31.69 -22.23
CA MET A 1 10.52 32.44 -21.89
C MET A 1 11.62 31.43 -21.59
N LEU A 2 12.67 31.44 -22.42
CA LEU A 2 13.83 30.55 -22.23
C LEU A 2 14.65 31.15 -21.08
N ASN A 3 14.78 30.42 -19.95
CA ASN A 3 15.75 30.79 -18.94
C ASN A 3 17.15 30.50 -19.51
N GLU A 4 17.84 31.52 -19.87
CA GLU A 4 19.28 31.46 -20.21
C GLU A 4 20.05 31.17 -18.92
N ASN A 5 20.42 29.91 -18.68
CA ASN A 5 21.42 29.58 -17.71
C ASN A 5 22.81 29.94 -18.28
N GLU A 6 23.66 30.53 -17.45
CA GLU A 6 25.05 30.95 -17.80
C GLU A 6 25.91 29.80 -18.38
N ASN A 7 25.44 28.57 -18.38
CA ASN A 7 26.16 27.37 -18.81
C ASN A 7 25.79 26.84 -20.20
N ASN A 8 25.04 27.57 -21.02
CA ASN A 8 24.61 27.12 -22.36
C ASN A 8 23.85 25.78 -22.35
N VAL A 9 23.15 25.43 -21.26
CA VAL A 9 22.35 24.22 -21.13
C VAL A 9 20.88 24.55 -21.37
N PHE A 10 20.27 23.91 -22.38
CA PHE A 10 18.86 24.07 -22.71
C PHE A 10 18.07 22.84 -22.33
N SER A 11 16.92 23.05 -21.71
CA SER A 11 15.97 22.00 -21.42
C SER A 11 15.31 21.48 -22.70
N CYS A 12 15.39 20.17 -22.95
CA CYS A 12 14.70 19.51 -24.05
C CYS A 12 13.44 18.79 -23.52
N ILE A 13 12.29 19.10 -24.12
CA ILE A 13 11.02 18.49 -23.74
C ILE A 13 10.82 17.20 -24.56
N SER A 14 10.60 16.08 -23.86
CA SER A 14 10.25 14.80 -24.50
C SER A 14 8.88 14.90 -25.18
N LYS A 15 8.74 14.24 -26.34
CA LYS A 15 7.43 14.06 -27.01
C LYS A 15 6.55 13.02 -26.33
N ILE A 16 7.11 12.23 -25.41
CA ILE A 16 6.38 11.22 -24.63
C ILE A 16 6.01 11.83 -23.29
N THR A 17 4.72 11.90 -23.01
CA THR A 17 4.21 12.37 -21.72
C THR A 17 4.29 11.29 -20.65
N ARG A 18 4.19 11.69 -19.39
CA ARG A 18 4.16 10.79 -18.23
C ARG A 18 3.00 9.81 -18.33
N GLU A 19 1.82 10.27 -18.70
CA GLU A 19 0.62 9.45 -18.88
C GLU A 19 0.82 8.37 -19.95
N ARG A 20 1.51 8.69 -21.04
CA ARG A 20 1.82 7.69 -22.08
C ARG A 20 2.80 6.62 -21.59
N ARG A 21 3.79 7.00 -20.76
CA ARG A 21 4.69 6.04 -20.11
C ARG A 21 3.92 5.15 -19.13
N ALA A 22 3.06 5.76 -18.32
CA ALA A 22 2.21 5.08 -17.36
C ALA A 22 1.33 4.02 -18.03
N VAL A 23 0.66 4.37 -19.12
CA VAL A 23 -0.15 3.40 -19.90
C VAL A 23 0.70 2.24 -20.43
N ALA A 24 1.92 2.52 -20.92
CA ALA A 24 2.84 1.49 -21.41
C ALA A 24 3.31 0.53 -20.30
N LEU A 25 3.37 1.01 -19.06
CA LEU A 25 3.67 0.21 -17.87
C LEU A 25 2.44 -0.54 -17.30
N GLY A 26 1.29 -0.47 -17.97
CA GLY A 26 0.07 -1.13 -17.54
C GLY A 26 -0.72 -0.37 -16.47
N GLN A 27 -0.42 0.90 -16.21
CA GLN A 27 -1.22 1.75 -15.33
C GLN A 27 -2.63 1.96 -15.93
N ARG A 28 -3.59 1.24 -15.40
CA ARG A 28 -5.01 1.37 -15.76
C ARG A 28 -5.81 2.08 -14.66
N GLY A 29 -5.31 3.20 -14.16
CA GLY A 29 -5.94 3.92 -13.04
C GLY A 29 -5.75 3.27 -11.67
N ALA A 30 -4.90 2.24 -11.57
CA ALA A 30 -4.69 1.48 -10.34
C ALA A 30 -3.73 2.18 -9.36
N TYR A 31 -2.82 3.01 -9.86
CA TYR A 31 -1.91 3.80 -9.05
C TYR A 31 -1.43 5.04 -9.81
N ARG A 32 -0.85 5.99 -9.06
CA ARG A 32 -0.16 7.16 -9.57
C ARG A 32 1.31 7.10 -9.17
N GLU A 33 2.20 7.48 -10.08
CA GLU A 33 3.62 7.62 -9.77
C GLU A 33 3.83 8.59 -8.62
N SER A 34 4.79 8.30 -7.74
CA SER A 34 5.05 9.10 -6.54
C SER A 34 6.42 8.77 -5.95
N THR A 35 6.88 9.63 -5.04
CA THR A 35 8.07 9.37 -4.23
C THR A 35 7.69 9.24 -2.76
N VAL A 36 8.00 8.12 -2.14
CA VAL A 36 7.91 7.90 -0.69
C VAL A 36 9.29 8.09 -0.10
N TRP A 37 9.48 9.14 0.69
CA TRP A 37 10.76 9.55 1.25
C TRP A 37 10.83 9.23 2.74
N LEU A 38 11.57 8.15 3.08
CA LEU A 38 11.79 7.79 4.48
C LEU A 38 13.05 8.49 5.01
N THR A 39 12.87 9.27 6.07
CA THR A 39 13.94 9.96 6.81
C THR A 39 14.01 9.50 8.26
N GLY A 40 15.16 9.65 8.91
CA GLY A 40 15.38 9.25 10.31
C GLY A 40 16.79 8.78 10.58
N LEU A 41 17.12 8.50 11.84
CA LEU A 41 18.44 8.10 12.30
C LEU A 41 18.93 6.79 11.65
N SER A 42 20.24 6.54 11.68
CA SER A 42 20.80 5.23 11.37
C SER A 42 20.21 4.18 12.33
N GLY A 43 19.90 2.97 11.86
CA GLY A 43 19.29 1.95 12.71
C GLY A 43 17.79 2.17 13.06
N ALA A 44 17.18 3.26 12.59
CA ALA A 44 15.75 3.52 12.83
C ALA A 44 14.79 2.56 12.14
N GLY A 45 15.26 1.76 11.16
CA GLY A 45 14.42 0.79 10.45
C GLY A 45 13.99 1.23 9.04
N LYS A 46 14.47 2.35 8.51
CA LYS A 46 14.11 2.88 7.18
C LYS A 46 14.25 1.87 6.05
N SER A 47 15.42 1.26 5.91
CA SER A 47 15.70 0.27 4.84
C SER A 47 14.78 -0.95 4.94
N THR A 48 14.52 -1.42 6.17
CA THR A 48 13.63 -2.56 6.42
C THR A 48 12.20 -2.25 5.97
N ILE A 49 11.67 -1.07 6.33
CA ILE A 49 10.34 -0.63 5.91
C ILE A 49 10.32 -0.42 4.39
N ALA A 50 11.36 0.22 3.83
CA ALA A 50 11.43 0.53 2.41
C ALA A 50 11.41 -0.72 1.53
N PHE A 51 12.19 -1.74 1.86
CA PHE A 51 12.21 -3.01 1.12
C PHE A 51 10.90 -3.80 1.30
N ALA A 52 10.33 -3.81 2.49
CA ALA A 52 9.02 -4.45 2.71
C ALA A 52 7.89 -3.74 1.94
N LEU A 53 7.93 -2.40 1.86
CA LEU A 53 7.00 -1.62 1.06
C LEU A 53 7.18 -1.90 -0.44
N GLU A 54 8.42 -1.96 -0.93
CA GLU A 54 8.73 -2.33 -2.32
C GLU A 54 8.20 -3.71 -2.65
N GLU A 55 8.48 -4.71 -1.82
CA GLU A 55 8.00 -6.08 -1.97
C GLU A 55 6.48 -6.13 -2.03
N TYR A 56 5.79 -5.42 -1.12
CA TYR A 56 4.33 -5.34 -1.12
C TYR A 56 3.80 -4.78 -2.44
N ILE A 57 4.32 -3.63 -2.90
CA ILE A 57 3.85 -2.96 -4.12
C ILE A 57 4.10 -3.84 -5.35
N VAL A 58 5.30 -4.42 -5.47
CA VAL A 58 5.68 -5.29 -6.58
C VAL A 58 4.84 -6.59 -6.57
N SER A 59 4.52 -7.16 -5.40
CA SER A 59 3.63 -8.32 -5.29
C SER A 59 2.22 -8.05 -5.81
N LYS A 60 1.79 -6.79 -5.84
CA LYS A 60 0.52 -6.35 -6.43
C LYS A 60 0.62 -6.07 -7.94
N GLY A 61 1.76 -6.38 -8.56
CA GLY A 61 2.00 -6.15 -9.99
C GLY A 61 2.25 -4.69 -10.35
N LEU A 62 2.59 -3.83 -9.37
CA LEU A 62 2.86 -2.42 -9.60
C LEU A 62 4.37 -2.17 -9.66
N PRO A 63 4.84 -1.30 -10.56
CA PRO A 63 6.26 -0.99 -10.68
C PRO A 63 6.70 -0.07 -9.53
N ALA A 64 7.58 -0.59 -8.70
CA ALA A 64 8.25 0.15 -7.63
C ALA A 64 9.75 -0.09 -7.66
N TYR A 65 10.52 0.84 -7.10
CA TYR A 65 11.95 0.69 -6.90
C TYR A 65 12.42 1.41 -5.65
N CYS A 66 13.21 0.71 -4.82
CA CYS A 66 13.77 1.25 -3.59
C CYS A 66 15.23 1.72 -3.78
N LEU A 67 15.50 2.94 -3.34
CA LEU A 67 16.84 3.51 -3.29
C LEU A 67 17.30 3.60 -1.85
N ASP A 68 18.24 2.74 -1.48
CA ASP A 68 18.85 2.72 -0.16
C ASP A 68 20.17 3.52 -0.13
N GLY A 69 20.39 4.25 0.98
CA GLY A 69 21.52 5.15 1.14
C GLY A 69 22.89 4.48 1.04
N ASP A 70 23.03 3.26 1.53
CA ASP A 70 24.31 2.54 1.47
C ASP A 70 24.61 2.07 0.03
N ASN A 71 23.58 1.55 -0.66
CA ASN A 71 23.72 1.08 -2.04
C ASN A 71 24.15 2.23 -2.98
N ILE A 72 23.59 3.41 -2.81
CA ILE A 72 23.93 4.58 -3.62
C ILE A 72 25.35 5.06 -3.39
N ARG A 73 25.83 4.99 -2.15
CA ARG A 73 27.22 5.36 -1.83
C ARG A 73 28.24 4.37 -2.37
N CYS A 74 27.84 3.14 -2.69
CA CYS A 74 28.70 2.20 -3.40
C CYS A 74 28.84 2.50 -4.90
N GLY A 75 27.90 3.28 -5.48
CA GLY A 75 27.83 3.56 -6.91
C GLY A 75 27.77 5.05 -7.24
N LEU A 76 26.55 5.57 -7.44
CA LEU A 76 26.27 6.93 -7.92
C LEU A 76 26.97 8.02 -7.10
N ASN A 77 27.01 7.89 -5.79
CA ASN A 77 27.58 8.87 -4.86
C ASN A 77 28.88 8.40 -4.18
N LYS A 78 29.61 7.47 -4.81
CA LYS A 78 30.87 6.94 -4.26
C LYS A 78 31.97 7.99 -4.08
N ASN A 79 31.86 9.12 -4.75
CA ASN A 79 32.77 10.25 -4.66
C ASN A 79 32.47 11.23 -3.52
N LEU A 80 31.32 11.05 -2.82
CA LEU A 80 30.89 11.91 -1.73
C LEU A 80 31.30 11.32 -0.37
N GLY A 81 31.82 12.16 0.52
CA GLY A 81 32.08 11.84 1.90
C GLY A 81 30.91 12.08 2.83
N PHE A 82 31.21 12.52 4.07
CA PHE A 82 30.21 12.76 5.11
C PHE A 82 30.27 14.19 5.69
N SER A 83 31.00 15.12 5.01
CA SER A 83 30.88 16.54 5.32
C SER A 83 29.48 17.04 5.08
N ASP A 84 29.10 18.17 5.68
CA ASP A 84 27.77 18.74 5.48
C ASP A 84 27.51 19.06 3.99
N ALA A 85 28.49 19.59 3.28
CA ALA A 85 28.41 19.83 1.83
C ALA A 85 28.18 18.54 1.04
N ASP A 86 28.87 17.44 1.38
CA ASP A 86 28.67 16.15 0.73
C ASP A 86 27.28 15.57 1.03
N ARG A 87 26.75 15.81 2.25
CA ARG A 87 25.39 15.37 2.63
C ARG A 87 24.34 16.11 1.83
N VAL A 88 24.44 17.42 1.72
CA VAL A 88 23.57 18.28 0.90
C VAL A 88 23.58 17.80 -0.55
N GLU A 89 24.78 17.65 -1.16
CA GLU A 89 24.91 17.19 -2.55
C GLU A 89 24.40 15.75 -2.74
N ASN A 90 24.60 14.87 -1.75
CA ASN A 90 24.05 13.52 -1.76
C ASN A 90 22.51 13.56 -1.87
N ILE A 91 21.84 14.35 -1.03
CA ILE A 91 20.37 14.46 -1.04
C ILE A 91 19.89 15.12 -2.32
N ARG A 92 20.57 16.18 -2.80
CA ARG A 92 20.24 16.82 -4.07
C ARG A 92 20.25 15.82 -5.23
N ARG A 93 21.30 15.00 -5.38
CA ARG A 93 21.37 13.98 -6.44
C ARG A 93 20.25 12.95 -6.32
N ILE A 94 19.98 12.50 -5.09
CA ILE A 94 18.92 11.51 -4.85
C ILE A 94 17.54 12.07 -5.20
N ALA A 95 17.27 13.33 -4.87
CA ALA A 95 16.01 13.98 -5.21
C ALA A 95 15.80 14.06 -6.73
N GLU A 96 16.85 14.40 -7.51
CA GLU A 96 16.77 14.40 -8.96
C GLU A 96 16.55 13.00 -9.54
N VAL A 97 17.24 11.98 -9.03
CA VAL A 97 17.07 10.59 -9.45
C VAL A 97 15.65 10.11 -9.13
N ALA A 98 15.16 10.38 -7.91
CA ALA A 98 13.82 10.01 -7.49
C ALA A 98 12.75 10.62 -8.42
N LYS A 99 12.88 11.90 -8.74
CA LYS A 99 12.02 12.60 -9.68
C LYS A 99 12.04 11.95 -11.08
N LEU A 100 13.21 11.58 -11.60
CA LEU A 100 13.33 10.94 -12.92
C LEU A 100 12.61 9.58 -12.95
N PHE A 101 12.75 8.76 -11.91
CA PHE A 101 12.06 7.48 -11.83
C PHE A 101 10.55 7.64 -11.67
N ALA A 102 10.10 8.60 -10.86
CA ALA A 102 8.69 8.91 -10.76
C ALA A 102 8.14 9.46 -12.11
N ASP A 103 8.88 10.33 -12.82
CA ASP A 103 8.50 10.78 -14.17
C ASP A 103 8.48 9.62 -15.18
N ALA A 104 9.27 8.57 -14.97
CA ALA A 104 9.21 7.36 -15.77
C ALA A 104 7.96 6.50 -15.49
N GLY A 105 7.19 6.81 -14.44
CA GLY A 105 5.94 6.13 -14.10
C GLY A 105 6.07 5.09 -12.98
N LEU A 106 7.16 5.12 -12.19
CA LEU A 106 7.36 4.21 -11.08
C LEU A 106 6.94 4.85 -9.75
N MET A 107 6.55 4.01 -8.79
CA MET A 107 6.52 4.40 -7.39
C MET A 107 7.94 4.26 -6.84
N TYR A 108 8.51 5.36 -6.35
CA TYR A 108 9.89 5.41 -5.94
C TYR A 108 10.01 5.55 -4.43
N ILE A 109 10.82 4.68 -3.83
CA ILE A 109 10.98 4.62 -2.38
C ILE A 109 12.41 5.01 -2.05
N VAL A 110 12.57 6.02 -1.21
CA VAL A 110 13.87 6.57 -0.81
C VAL A 110 14.09 6.31 0.67
N ALA A 111 15.19 5.65 1.06
CA ALA A 111 15.53 5.33 2.44
C ALA A 111 16.90 5.95 2.80
N PHE A 112 16.87 7.20 3.27
CA PHE A 112 18.07 7.97 3.62
C PHE A 112 17.95 8.62 5.00
N ILE A 113 19.07 8.91 5.65
CA ILE A 113 19.05 9.70 6.90
C ILE A 113 18.48 11.08 6.60
N SER A 114 18.93 11.77 5.53
CA SER A 114 18.53 13.14 5.12
C SER A 114 18.40 14.07 6.33
N PRO A 115 19.52 14.40 7.00
CA PRO A 115 19.49 14.98 8.35
C PRO A 115 18.99 16.42 8.39
N PHE A 116 19.10 17.17 7.30
CA PHE A 116 18.74 18.59 7.25
C PHE A 116 17.34 18.79 6.67
N GLU A 117 16.53 19.61 7.34
CA GLU A 117 15.17 19.89 6.92
C GLU A 117 15.12 20.61 5.57
N GLU A 118 15.99 21.58 5.35
CA GLU A 118 16.05 22.32 4.09
C GLU A 118 16.32 21.42 2.88
N ASP A 119 17.16 20.39 3.03
CA ASP A 119 17.43 19.44 1.93
C ASP A 119 16.19 18.61 1.57
N ARG A 120 15.40 18.19 2.59
CA ARG A 120 14.15 17.48 2.39
C ARG A 120 13.09 18.36 1.75
N GLU A 121 13.00 19.62 2.20
CA GLU A 121 12.11 20.61 1.61
C GLU A 121 12.50 20.95 0.16
N CYS A 122 13.79 21.02 -0.16
CA CYS A 122 14.26 21.15 -1.53
C CYS A 122 13.83 19.96 -2.41
N ALA A 123 13.93 18.74 -1.87
CA ALA A 123 13.46 17.53 -2.56
C ALA A 123 11.95 17.59 -2.78
N ARG A 124 11.17 18.00 -1.78
CA ARG A 124 9.70 18.17 -1.88
C ARG A 124 9.35 19.18 -2.97
N ARG A 125 9.91 20.39 -2.91
CA ARG A 125 9.69 21.45 -3.92
C ARG A 125 10.02 21.00 -5.35
N LEU A 126 11.10 20.23 -5.53
CA LEU A 126 11.48 19.67 -6.83
C LEU A 126 10.40 18.75 -7.42
N HIS A 127 9.77 17.93 -6.58
CA HIS A 127 8.69 17.03 -6.98
C HIS A 127 7.38 17.78 -7.23
N GLU A 128 7.01 18.72 -6.36
CA GLU A 128 5.82 19.57 -6.49
C GLU A 128 5.84 20.38 -7.77
N ASN A 129 6.97 21.01 -8.09
CA ASN A 129 7.17 21.76 -9.35
C ASN A 129 6.99 20.87 -10.59
N SER A 130 7.16 19.57 -10.43
CA SER A 130 6.95 18.56 -11.47
C SER A 130 5.61 17.85 -11.37
N GLN A 131 4.74 18.28 -10.44
CA GLN A 131 3.42 17.67 -10.17
C GLN A 131 3.51 16.17 -9.81
N ILE A 132 4.60 15.76 -9.15
CA ILE A 132 4.81 14.42 -8.63
C ILE A 132 4.48 14.41 -7.14
N PRO A 133 3.59 13.54 -6.64
CA PRO A 133 3.34 13.40 -5.22
C PRO A 133 4.62 13.02 -4.46
N PHE A 134 4.90 13.72 -3.36
CA PHE A 134 6.01 13.48 -2.47
C PHE A 134 5.47 13.22 -1.07
N ILE A 135 5.76 12.06 -0.52
CA ILE A 135 5.26 11.62 0.79
C ILE A 135 6.46 11.45 1.72
N GLU A 136 6.59 12.35 2.68
CA GLU A 136 7.65 12.29 3.68
C GLU A 136 7.24 11.43 4.86
N VAL A 137 7.97 10.36 5.11
CA VAL A 137 7.77 9.44 6.23
C VAL A 137 8.90 9.60 7.24
N PHE A 138 8.60 10.18 8.38
CA PHE A 138 9.55 10.30 9.47
C PHE A 138 9.58 9.01 10.30
N VAL A 139 10.70 8.28 10.23
CA VAL A 139 10.96 7.11 11.08
C VAL A 139 11.56 7.60 12.40
N SER A 140 10.68 7.90 13.36
CA SER A 140 10.96 8.65 14.61
C SER A 140 11.53 7.79 15.74
N THR A 141 12.07 6.63 15.43
CA THR A 141 12.65 5.71 16.43
C THR A 141 13.66 6.41 17.34
N PRO A 142 13.52 6.31 18.67
CA PRO A 142 14.40 6.96 19.62
C PRO A 142 15.87 6.59 19.43
N LEU A 143 16.79 7.56 19.64
CA LEU A 143 18.22 7.36 19.51
C LEU A 143 18.73 6.18 20.34
N SER A 144 18.26 6.03 21.58
CA SER A 144 18.63 4.93 22.47
C SER A 144 18.30 3.55 21.88
N VAL A 145 17.18 3.44 21.16
CA VAL A 145 16.78 2.19 20.47
C VAL A 145 17.66 1.97 19.23
N CYS A 146 17.96 3.03 18.48
CA CYS A 146 18.86 2.96 17.33
C CYS A 146 20.27 2.52 17.75
N GLU A 147 20.80 3.08 18.84
CA GLU A 147 22.09 2.69 19.43
C GLU A 147 22.09 1.24 19.94
N ALA A 148 21.03 0.81 20.60
CA ALA A 148 20.91 -0.57 21.08
C ALA A 148 20.88 -1.59 19.93
N ARG A 149 20.27 -1.23 18.81
CA ARG A 149 20.27 -2.05 17.59
C ARG A 149 21.62 -2.12 16.91
N ASP A 150 22.27 -1.00 16.73
CA ASP A 150 23.59 -0.76 16.08
C ASP A 150 24.06 -1.84 15.10
N VAL A 151 23.19 -2.24 14.18
CA VAL A 151 23.38 -3.37 13.26
C VAL A 151 24.70 -3.30 12.48
N LYS A 152 25.21 -2.09 12.23
CA LYS A 152 26.43 -1.83 11.47
C LYS A 152 27.64 -1.52 12.36
N GLY A 153 27.47 -1.47 13.67
CA GLY A 153 28.50 -1.07 14.63
C GLY A 153 28.95 0.40 14.52
N LEU A 154 28.15 1.24 13.87
CA LEU A 154 28.49 2.64 13.60
C LEU A 154 28.35 3.52 14.84
N TYR A 155 27.35 3.28 15.67
CA TYR A 155 27.19 4.00 16.95
C TYR A 155 28.35 3.74 17.91
N LYS A 156 28.75 2.48 18.03
CA LYS A 156 29.89 2.10 18.82
C LYS A 156 31.17 2.81 18.35
N LYS A 157 31.41 2.87 17.02
CA LYS A 157 32.55 3.58 16.45
C LYS A 157 32.48 5.10 16.69
N ALA A 158 31.28 5.70 16.56
CA ALA A 158 31.08 7.12 16.82
C ALA A 158 31.32 7.47 18.31
N ARG A 159 30.80 6.65 19.23
CA ARG A 159 31.02 6.83 20.69
C ARG A 159 32.49 6.68 21.10
N THR A 160 33.25 5.88 20.38
CA THR A 160 34.73 5.72 20.64
C THR A 160 35.57 6.76 19.88
N GLY A 161 34.96 7.72 19.17
CA GLY A 161 35.67 8.76 18.42
C GLY A 161 36.31 8.29 17.11
N LEU A 162 36.02 7.05 16.67
CA LEU A 162 36.53 6.51 15.40
C LEU A 162 35.78 7.08 14.18
N ILE A 163 34.59 7.62 14.39
CA ILE A 163 33.78 8.31 13.36
C ILE A 163 33.40 9.66 13.94
N GLU A 164 33.87 10.73 13.30
CA GLU A 164 33.46 12.10 13.62
C GLU A 164 32.21 12.51 12.85
N GLY A 165 31.44 13.43 13.42
CA GLY A 165 30.25 14.00 12.74
C GLY A 165 29.16 12.98 12.43
N PHE A 166 29.03 11.90 13.23
CA PHE A 166 27.96 10.91 13.03
C PHE A 166 26.61 11.47 13.45
N THR A 167 25.61 11.40 12.56
CA THR A 167 24.27 11.94 12.80
C THR A 167 23.62 11.32 14.03
N GLY A 168 23.16 12.16 14.96
CA GLY A 168 22.59 11.75 16.24
C GLY A 168 23.59 11.65 17.39
N ILE A 169 24.91 11.67 17.13
CA ILE A 169 25.95 11.68 18.16
C ILE A 169 26.78 12.97 18.06
N GLY A 170 27.56 13.15 16.99
CA GLY A 170 28.42 14.30 16.77
C GLY A 170 27.91 15.32 15.77
N ALA A 171 26.84 14.97 15.04
CA ALA A 171 26.13 15.85 14.12
C ALA A 171 24.63 15.82 14.41
N PRO A 172 23.90 16.94 14.19
CA PRO A 172 22.47 17.02 14.44
C PRO A 172 21.67 16.20 13.42
N TYR A 173 20.47 15.83 13.84
CA TYR A 173 19.37 15.39 12.97
C TYR A 173 18.18 16.32 13.21
N GLU A 174 17.76 17.02 12.18
CA GLU A 174 16.61 17.93 12.23
C GLU A 174 15.35 17.12 11.90
N SER A 175 14.52 16.90 12.92
CA SER A 175 13.25 16.21 12.72
C SER A 175 12.33 17.01 11.81
N PRO A 176 11.62 16.37 10.86
CA PRO A 176 10.67 17.08 10.02
C PRO A 176 9.62 17.82 10.84
N SER A 177 9.35 19.08 10.48
CA SER A 177 8.33 19.90 11.14
C SER A 177 6.91 19.47 10.77
N ASN A 178 6.69 19.00 9.53
CA ASN A 178 5.38 18.61 9.01
C ASN A 178 5.48 17.39 8.08
N PRO A 179 5.86 16.21 8.59
CA PRO A 179 5.91 15.00 7.79
C PRO A 179 4.50 14.50 7.46
N ASP A 180 4.34 13.82 6.33
CA ASP A 180 3.06 13.23 5.93
C ASP A 180 2.69 12.03 6.81
N LEU A 181 3.69 11.32 7.36
CA LEU A 181 3.55 10.22 8.31
C LEU A 181 4.68 10.21 9.34
N ILE A 182 4.37 9.73 10.55
CA ILE A 182 5.33 9.46 11.62
C ILE A 182 5.22 7.98 12.01
N ILE A 183 6.34 7.27 12.00
CA ILE A 183 6.43 5.84 12.32
C ILE A 183 7.53 5.62 13.36
N ASP A 184 7.16 5.10 14.53
CA ASP A 184 8.12 4.66 15.54
C ASP A 184 8.26 3.13 15.51
N THR A 185 9.38 2.65 14.98
CA THR A 185 9.65 1.21 14.89
C THR A 185 10.04 0.55 16.21
N SER A 186 10.13 1.31 17.30
CA SER A 186 10.31 0.74 18.64
C SER A 186 9.03 0.06 19.16
N VAL A 187 7.88 0.54 18.69
CA VAL A 187 6.55 0.05 19.10
C VAL A 187 5.72 -0.48 17.92
N MET A 188 6.05 -0.10 16.70
CA MET A 188 5.31 -0.50 15.49
C MET A 188 6.12 -1.53 14.68
N PRO A 189 5.60 -2.75 14.47
CA PRO A 189 6.24 -3.77 13.63
C PRO A 189 6.23 -3.35 12.15
N VAL A 190 7.09 -4.01 11.35
CA VAL A 190 7.30 -3.67 9.93
C VAL A 190 6.01 -3.75 9.13
N ASP A 191 5.24 -4.83 9.29
CA ASP A 191 3.98 -5.04 8.56
C ASP A 191 2.99 -3.90 8.80
N ARG A 192 2.83 -3.48 10.06
CA ARG A 192 1.98 -2.34 10.42
C ARG A 192 2.51 -1.01 9.88
N SER A 193 3.82 -0.84 9.84
CA SER A 193 4.45 0.33 9.23
C SER A 193 4.13 0.41 7.73
N VAL A 194 4.23 -0.70 7.02
CA VAL A 194 3.86 -0.81 5.60
C VAL A 194 2.36 -0.54 5.41
N GLU A 195 1.48 -1.17 6.19
CA GLU A 195 0.03 -0.93 6.14
C GLU A 195 -0.31 0.55 6.34
N THR A 196 0.37 1.23 7.27
CA THR A 196 0.16 2.67 7.54
C THR A 196 0.55 3.51 6.34
N ILE A 197 1.69 3.23 5.69
CA ILE A 197 2.12 3.94 4.48
C ILE A 197 1.14 3.68 3.33
N ILE A 198 0.74 2.43 3.11
CA ILE A 198 -0.22 2.05 2.08
C ILE A 198 -1.58 2.75 2.30
N GLY A 199 -2.05 2.80 3.55
CA GLY A 199 -3.26 3.54 3.92
C GLY A 199 -3.16 5.03 3.55
N LYS A 200 -2.01 5.66 3.80
CA LYS A 200 -1.77 7.06 3.42
C LYS A 200 -1.74 7.26 1.90
N LEU A 201 -1.12 6.34 1.18
CA LEU A 201 -1.09 6.37 -0.29
C LEU A 201 -2.50 6.23 -0.90
N ALA A 202 -3.37 5.43 -0.27
CA ALA A 202 -4.77 5.34 -0.66
C ALA A 202 -5.57 6.60 -0.35
N GLU A 203 -5.41 7.15 0.86
CA GLU A 203 -6.03 8.43 1.27
C GLU A 203 -5.71 9.55 0.28
N LEU A 204 -4.48 9.60 -0.22
CA LEU A 204 -4.02 10.57 -1.20
C LEU A 204 -4.38 10.21 -2.67
N ASN A 205 -5.15 9.14 -2.88
CA ASN A 205 -5.49 8.61 -4.21
C ASN A 205 -4.26 8.30 -5.09
N ILE A 206 -3.14 7.92 -4.46
CA ILE A 206 -1.92 7.47 -5.15
C ILE A 206 -2.04 5.97 -5.47
N LEU A 207 -2.60 5.18 -4.56
CA LEU A 207 -2.98 3.80 -4.78
C LEU A 207 -4.50 3.66 -4.79
N SER A 208 -5.02 2.87 -5.70
CA SER A 208 -6.44 2.51 -5.67
C SER A 208 -6.73 1.65 -4.44
N SER A 209 -7.80 1.97 -3.73
CA SER A 209 -8.30 1.15 -2.62
C SER A 209 -8.58 -0.30 -3.01
N THR A 210 -8.93 -0.55 -4.27
CA THR A 210 -9.15 -1.91 -4.80
C THR A 210 -7.90 -2.79 -4.78
N LEU A 211 -6.71 -2.20 -4.87
CA LEU A 211 -5.44 -2.92 -4.78
C LEU A 211 -5.04 -3.26 -3.33
N ILE A 212 -5.58 -2.51 -2.38
CA ILE A 212 -5.24 -2.59 -0.96
C ILE A 212 -6.17 -3.54 -0.23
N LEU A 213 -7.43 -3.61 -0.67
CA LEU A 213 -8.41 -4.49 -0.06
C LEU A 213 -7.95 -5.95 -0.22
N PRO A 214 -7.83 -6.69 0.88
CA PRO A 214 -7.59 -8.11 0.79
C PRO A 214 -8.73 -8.75 0.00
N VAL A 215 -8.40 -9.68 -0.88
CA VAL A 215 -9.41 -10.53 -1.53
C VAL A 215 -10.20 -11.21 -0.42
N HIS A 216 -11.52 -11.02 -0.41
CA HIS A 216 -12.42 -11.64 0.57
C HIS A 216 -12.70 -13.08 0.17
N GLU A 217 -11.81 -14.00 0.53
CA GLU A 217 -12.07 -15.43 0.43
C GLU A 217 -13.05 -15.86 1.52
N LEU A 218 -14.07 -16.62 1.14
CA LEU A 218 -15.11 -17.09 2.06
C LEU A 218 -14.98 -18.58 2.38
N PHE A 219 -13.84 -19.19 2.07
CA PHE A 219 -13.56 -20.58 2.44
C PHE A 219 -13.44 -20.74 3.96
N ILE A 220 -13.97 -21.82 4.47
CA ILE A 220 -13.86 -22.17 5.89
C ILE A 220 -12.69 -23.12 6.13
N THR A 221 -12.14 -23.08 7.35
CA THR A 221 -11.09 -24.04 7.77
C THR A 221 -11.67 -25.46 7.89
N GLU A 222 -10.82 -26.48 7.83
CA GLU A 222 -11.25 -27.88 7.97
C GLU A 222 -12.01 -28.13 9.29
N GLN A 223 -11.57 -27.54 10.39
CA GLN A 223 -12.30 -27.63 11.68
C GLN A 223 -13.71 -27.03 11.61
N MET A 224 -13.86 -25.89 10.92
CA MET A 224 -15.19 -25.29 10.72
C MET A 224 -16.05 -26.13 9.77
N ARG A 225 -15.43 -26.79 8.79
CA ARG A 225 -16.12 -27.72 7.87
C ARG A 225 -16.67 -28.94 8.62
N GLU A 226 -15.87 -29.58 9.46
CA GLU A 226 -16.34 -30.71 10.28
C GLU A 226 -17.53 -30.31 11.15
N LYS A 227 -17.45 -29.17 11.83
CA LYS A 227 -18.54 -28.62 12.61
C LYS A 227 -19.79 -28.38 11.78
N ALA A 228 -19.64 -27.77 10.60
CA ALA A 228 -20.74 -27.51 9.68
C ALA A 228 -21.43 -28.81 9.23
N LEU A 229 -20.67 -29.88 8.97
CA LEU A 229 -21.20 -31.19 8.61
C LEU A 229 -21.95 -31.85 9.78
N GLN A 230 -21.50 -31.69 11.03
CA GLN A 230 -22.21 -32.17 12.22
C GLN A 230 -23.55 -31.41 12.42
N GLU A 231 -23.58 -30.11 12.19
CA GLU A 231 -24.79 -29.30 12.34
C GLU A 231 -25.78 -29.46 11.17
N PHE A 232 -25.30 -29.87 10.01
CA PHE A 232 -26.08 -29.95 8.75
C PHE A 232 -27.42 -30.68 8.83
N PRO A 233 -27.56 -31.82 9.53
CA PRO A 233 -28.83 -32.52 9.64
C PRO A 233 -29.95 -31.66 10.26
N ASN A 234 -29.59 -30.75 11.17
CA ASN A 234 -30.50 -29.92 11.94
C ASN A 234 -30.78 -28.54 11.34
N LEU A 235 -30.08 -28.18 10.23
CA LEU A 235 -30.24 -26.88 9.58
C LEU A 235 -31.41 -26.87 8.59
N ASN A 236 -32.06 -25.71 8.44
CA ASN A 236 -32.99 -25.48 7.36
C ASN A 236 -32.23 -25.49 6.03
N LYS A 237 -32.69 -26.32 5.09
CA LYS A 237 -32.05 -26.57 3.79
C LYS A 237 -32.74 -25.78 2.70
N LEU A 238 -31.96 -25.14 1.86
CA LEU A 238 -32.39 -24.51 0.61
C LEU A 238 -31.73 -25.23 -0.56
N LYS A 239 -32.53 -25.81 -1.44
CA LYS A 239 -32.03 -26.37 -2.71
C LYS A 239 -31.64 -25.22 -3.63
N ILE A 240 -30.48 -25.32 -4.23
CA ILE A 240 -29.91 -24.30 -5.13
C ILE A 240 -29.66 -24.92 -6.50
N THR A 241 -29.57 -24.06 -7.50
CA THR A 241 -29.27 -24.44 -8.89
C THR A 241 -27.77 -24.52 -9.14
N GLU A 242 -27.37 -25.07 -10.27
CA GLU A 242 -25.99 -25.08 -10.73
C GLU A 242 -25.42 -23.66 -10.89
N LEU A 243 -26.23 -22.73 -11.39
CA LEU A 243 -25.85 -21.33 -11.50
C LEU A 243 -25.56 -20.69 -10.13
N ASP A 244 -26.35 -21.02 -9.11
CA ASP A 244 -26.12 -20.54 -7.75
C ASP A 244 -24.81 -21.10 -7.18
N VAL A 245 -24.44 -22.34 -7.51
CA VAL A 245 -23.14 -22.93 -7.14
C VAL A 245 -21.99 -22.17 -7.77
N GLN A 246 -22.10 -21.78 -9.04
CA GLN A 246 -21.11 -20.95 -9.72
C GLN A 246 -20.97 -19.58 -9.04
N TRP A 247 -22.06 -18.94 -8.66
CA TRP A 247 -22.01 -17.68 -7.90
C TRP A 247 -21.40 -17.86 -6.51
N ILE A 248 -21.67 -18.97 -5.83
CA ILE A 248 -21.00 -19.30 -4.55
C ILE A 248 -19.50 -19.42 -4.76
N GLN A 249 -19.06 -20.05 -5.83
CA GLN A 249 -17.64 -20.18 -6.15
C GLN A 249 -16.99 -18.80 -6.39
N VAL A 250 -17.58 -17.95 -7.23
CA VAL A 250 -17.13 -16.58 -7.49
C VAL A 250 -16.99 -15.77 -6.20
N LEU A 251 -17.99 -15.87 -5.29
CA LEU A 251 -17.95 -15.21 -3.99
C LEU A 251 -16.88 -15.81 -3.08
N SER A 252 -16.75 -17.15 -3.05
CA SER A 252 -15.81 -17.86 -2.16
C SER A 252 -14.35 -17.62 -2.53
N GLU A 253 -14.04 -17.52 -3.82
CA GLU A 253 -12.72 -17.21 -4.33
C GLU A 253 -12.41 -15.70 -4.29
N GLY A 254 -13.33 -14.88 -3.82
CA GLY A 254 -13.17 -13.44 -3.65
C GLY A 254 -13.22 -12.62 -4.94
N TRP A 255 -13.62 -13.20 -6.06
CA TRP A 255 -13.71 -12.50 -7.35
C TRP A 255 -14.74 -11.37 -7.35
N ALA A 256 -15.69 -11.44 -6.42
CA ALA A 256 -16.69 -10.41 -6.21
C ALA A 256 -16.38 -9.50 -5.02
N THR A 257 -15.15 -9.41 -4.57
CA THR A 257 -14.72 -8.45 -3.54
C THR A 257 -15.15 -7.03 -3.95
N PRO A 258 -15.79 -6.22 -3.06
CA PRO A 258 -15.82 -6.37 -1.59
C PRO A 258 -17.06 -7.10 -1.05
N LEU A 259 -17.78 -7.87 -1.84
CA LEU A 259 -18.94 -8.63 -1.36
C LEU A 259 -18.51 -9.74 -0.41
N GLY A 260 -19.09 -9.75 0.80
CA GLY A 260 -18.91 -10.83 1.78
C GLY A 260 -19.97 -11.93 1.68
N GLY A 261 -20.62 -12.07 0.52
CA GLY A 261 -21.67 -13.03 0.24
C GLY A 261 -22.67 -12.49 -0.77
N PHE A 262 -23.82 -13.14 -0.91
CA PHE A 262 -24.91 -12.63 -1.73
C PHE A 262 -25.37 -11.25 -1.28
N MET A 263 -25.68 -10.38 -2.21
CA MET A 263 -26.10 -8.99 -1.96
C MET A 263 -27.32 -8.92 -1.06
N ARG A 264 -27.29 -7.96 -0.16
CA ARG A 264 -28.48 -7.52 0.59
C ARG A 264 -29.22 -6.44 -0.19
N GLU A 265 -30.42 -6.10 0.26
CA GLU A 265 -31.29 -5.10 -0.37
C GLU A 265 -30.54 -3.80 -0.75
N THR A 266 -29.78 -3.24 0.19
CA THR A 266 -29.06 -1.99 -0.04
C THR A 266 -28.02 -2.13 -1.15
N GLU A 267 -27.24 -3.21 -1.13
CA GLU A 267 -26.22 -3.50 -2.15
C GLU A 267 -26.86 -3.79 -3.51
N TYR A 268 -27.95 -4.55 -3.50
CA TYR A 268 -28.74 -4.85 -4.69
C TYR A 268 -29.28 -3.57 -5.35
N LEU A 269 -29.88 -2.67 -4.56
CA LEU A 269 -30.40 -1.40 -5.06
C LEU A 269 -29.30 -0.47 -5.59
N GLN A 270 -28.15 -0.43 -4.91
CA GLN A 270 -26.98 0.32 -5.40
C GLN A 270 -26.49 -0.23 -6.75
N CYS A 271 -26.32 -1.53 -6.85
CA CYS A 271 -25.93 -2.20 -8.09
C CYS A 271 -26.92 -1.94 -9.22
N LEU A 272 -28.23 -2.07 -8.93
CA LEU A 272 -29.30 -1.91 -9.93
C LEU A 272 -29.39 -0.47 -10.46
N HIS A 273 -29.31 0.53 -9.57
CA HIS A 273 -29.52 1.94 -9.93
C HIS A 273 -28.26 2.66 -10.39
N PHE A 274 -27.10 2.28 -9.88
CA PHE A 274 -25.84 3.00 -10.11
C PHE A 274 -24.75 2.15 -10.77
N GLY A 275 -24.95 0.84 -10.91
CA GLY A 275 -23.94 -0.08 -11.44
C GLY A 275 -22.68 -0.18 -10.54
N CYS A 276 -22.80 0.19 -9.27
CA CYS A 276 -21.68 0.20 -8.33
C CYS A 276 -22.13 -0.05 -6.89
N LEU A 277 -21.16 -0.37 -6.01
CA LEU A 277 -21.33 -0.43 -4.56
C LEU A 277 -20.70 0.79 -3.91
N MET A 278 -21.35 1.34 -2.89
CA MET A 278 -20.92 2.56 -2.17
C MET A 278 -20.60 2.21 -0.71
N LYS A 279 -19.50 1.48 -0.48
CA LYS A 279 -19.01 1.11 0.87
C LYS A 279 -17.67 1.77 1.14
N GLY A 280 -17.69 3.05 1.53
CA GLY A 280 -16.46 3.81 1.80
C GLY A 280 -15.75 4.33 0.54
N HIS A 281 -15.86 3.64 -0.56
CA HIS A 281 -15.42 4.01 -1.91
C HIS A 281 -16.39 3.41 -2.94
N ILE A 282 -16.29 3.85 -4.17
CA ILE A 282 -17.16 3.41 -5.26
C ILE A 282 -16.51 2.24 -5.98
N GLU A 283 -17.16 1.06 -5.93
CA GLU A 283 -16.71 -0.14 -6.63
C GLU A 283 -17.66 -0.45 -7.79
N ASN A 284 -17.08 -0.65 -8.97
CA ASN A 284 -17.87 -1.00 -10.14
C ASN A 284 -18.46 -2.42 -9.99
N GLN A 285 -19.77 -2.51 -9.89
CA GLN A 285 -20.51 -3.77 -9.75
C GLN A 285 -21.80 -3.67 -10.57
N THR A 286 -21.70 -4.04 -11.82
CA THR A 286 -22.82 -3.89 -12.79
C THR A 286 -23.82 -5.04 -12.79
N ILE A 287 -23.43 -6.20 -12.26
CA ILE A 287 -24.27 -7.41 -12.20
C ILE A 287 -24.62 -7.69 -10.74
N PRO A 288 -25.92 -7.71 -10.37
CA PRO A 288 -26.31 -8.06 -9.02
C PRO A 288 -26.10 -9.56 -8.75
N ILE A 289 -25.39 -9.87 -7.68
CA ILE A 289 -25.17 -11.25 -7.21
C ILE A 289 -26.13 -11.53 -6.07
N ILE A 290 -27.27 -12.14 -6.39
CA ILE A 290 -28.36 -12.46 -5.46
C ILE A 290 -28.64 -13.95 -5.45
N LEU A 291 -29.20 -14.45 -4.35
CA LEU A 291 -29.67 -15.83 -4.24
C LEU A 291 -31.22 -15.83 -4.32
N PRO A 292 -31.80 -16.32 -5.41
CA PRO A 292 -33.26 -16.39 -5.53
C PRO A 292 -33.83 -17.46 -4.59
N CYS A 293 -34.99 -17.18 -4.01
CA CYS A 293 -35.70 -18.10 -3.15
C CYS A 293 -37.21 -18.11 -3.51
N ALA A 294 -37.77 -19.30 -3.64
CA ALA A 294 -39.22 -19.43 -3.89
C ALA A 294 -40.04 -18.90 -2.70
N THR A 295 -41.15 -18.23 -2.98
CA THR A 295 -42.02 -17.60 -1.98
C THR A 295 -42.50 -18.56 -0.90
N GLU A 296 -42.71 -19.83 -1.24
CA GLU A 296 -43.11 -20.89 -0.31
C GLU A 296 -42.10 -21.17 0.81
N HIS A 297 -40.82 -20.86 0.57
CA HIS A 297 -39.74 -21.05 1.55
C HIS A 297 -39.51 -19.81 2.43
N LYS A 298 -40.10 -18.67 2.06
CA LYS A 298 -39.85 -17.36 2.70
C LYS A 298 -40.08 -17.40 4.22
N GLU A 299 -41.23 -17.87 4.65
CA GLU A 299 -41.60 -17.88 6.07
C GLU A 299 -40.74 -18.83 6.91
N ARG A 300 -40.41 -20.01 6.35
CA ARG A 300 -39.53 -20.98 7.02
C ARG A 300 -38.10 -20.47 7.20
N LEU A 301 -37.60 -19.72 6.22
CA LEU A 301 -36.23 -19.27 6.21
C LEU A 301 -36.02 -17.97 6.98
N LYS A 302 -37.04 -17.12 7.11
CA LYS A 302 -36.99 -15.85 7.88
C LYS A 302 -36.55 -16.02 9.32
N THR A 303 -36.94 -17.11 9.96
CA THR A 303 -36.63 -17.39 11.37
C THR A 303 -35.29 -18.05 11.58
N SER A 304 -34.59 -18.41 10.50
CA SER A 304 -33.34 -19.17 10.57
C SER A 304 -32.14 -18.22 10.64
N SER A 305 -31.28 -18.40 11.66
CA SER A 305 -30.01 -17.70 11.77
C SER A 305 -28.96 -18.21 10.77
N THR A 306 -29.09 -19.46 10.36
CA THR A 306 -28.20 -20.17 9.43
C THR A 306 -29.01 -21.06 8.51
N ILE A 307 -28.75 -21.01 7.21
CA ILE A 307 -29.39 -21.83 6.18
C ILE A 307 -28.31 -22.63 5.46
N ALA A 308 -28.55 -23.92 5.27
CA ALA A 308 -27.69 -24.80 4.50
C ALA A 308 -28.09 -24.75 3.02
N LEU A 309 -27.16 -24.31 2.15
CA LEU A 309 -27.33 -24.31 0.71
C LEU A 309 -26.91 -25.69 0.16
N CYS A 310 -27.84 -26.37 -0.49
CA CYS A 310 -27.68 -27.76 -0.94
C CYS A 310 -27.82 -27.89 -2.46
N TYR A 311 -26.83 -28.52 -3.08
CA TYR A 311 -26.89 -28.93 -4.49
C TYR A 311 -26.65 -30.45 -4.57
N ASN A 312 -27.53 -31.16 -5.31
CA ASN A 312 -27.51 -32.63 -5.41
C ASN A 312 -27.40 -33.33 -4.04
N GLU A 313 -28.24 -32.89 -3.07
CA GLU A 313 -28.32 -33.39 -1.70
C GLU A 313 -27.02 -33.20 -0.86
N LYS A 314 -26.02 -32.50 -1.40
CA LYS A 314 -24.77 -32.19 -0.69
C LYS A 314 -24.78 -30.77 -0.18
N LEU A 315 -24.21 -30.56 1.02
CA LEU A 315 -23.94 -29.23 1.57
C LEU A 315 -22.86 -28.54 0.72
N VAL A 316 -23.18 -27.36 0.18
CA VAL A 316 -22.25 -26.52 -0.61
C VAL A 316 -21.76 -25.35 0.22
N ALA A 317 -22.67 -24.64 0.90
CA ALA A 317 -22.33 -23.46 1.67
C ALA A 317 -23.31 -23.26 2.84
N LEU A 318 -22.90 -22.44 3.81
CA LEU A 318 -23.75 -21.96 4.89
C LEU A 318 -24.00 -20.47 4.73
N LEU A 319 -25.28 -20.09 4.68
CA LEU A 319 -25.70 -18.70 4.64
C LEU A 319 -26.07 -18.24 6.05
N LYS A 320 -25.36 -17.25 6.60
CA LYS A 320 -25.56 -16.72 7.95
C LYS A 320 -26.15 -15.32 7.93
N LYS A 321 -26.94 -14.95 8.95
CA LYS A 321 -27.55 -13.62 9.11
C LYS A 321 -28.40 -13.18 7.90
N THR A 322 -29.26 -14.07 7.45
CA THR A 322 -30.11 -13.82 6.28
C THR A 322 -31.13 -12.72 6.53
N ARG A 323 -31.32 -11.83 5.55
CA ARG A 323 -32.57 -11.08 5.35
C ARG A 323 -33.15 -11.55 4.03
N ILE A 324 -34.40 -11.97 4.04
CA ILE A 324 -35.16 -12.35 2.85
C ILE A 324 -36.08 -11.17 2.52
N LEU A 325 -35.95 -10.65 1.32
CA LEU A 325 -36.77 -9.58 0.77
C LEU A 325 -38.16 -10.04 0.41
#